data_dee45ebefc53eac4b1f096e4de20429e
#
_entry.id   dee45ebefc53eac4b1f096e4de20429e
#
_cell.length_a   1.000
_cell.length_b   1.000
_cell.length_c   1.000
_cell.angle_alpha   90.00
_cell.angle_beta   90.00
_cell.angle_gamma   90.00
#
_symmetry.space_group_name_H-M   'P 1'
#
loop_
_entity.id
_entity.type
_entity.pdbx_description
1 polymer ?
#
loop_
_entity_poly.entity_id
_entity_poly.type
_entity_poly.pdbx_seq_one_letter_code
_entity_poly.pdbx_strand_id
1 'polypeptide(L)'
;MKRTALKIAYIGTHFHGFQRQPDVRTVEEELIYHLRKLGYIDDLKASRFRIAGRTDAGVHSLGNVISFQSEKEVRVNQINNSLPDDIQIIAWAPVRFGFKPRYAKMRWYR
;
A
#
# COMPACT_ATOMS: atom_id res chain seq x y z
N MET A 1 18.06 -1.70 -1.34
CA MET A 1 16.62 -1.70 -1.05
C MET A 1 15.82 -1.55 -2.32
N LYS A 2 14.74 -2.28 -2.42
CA LYS A 2 13.82 -2.18 -3.54
C LYS A 2 12.58 -1.41 -3.10
N ARG A 3 12.09 -0.54 -3.98
CA ARG A 3 10.85 0.19 -3.73
C ARG A 3 9.72 -0.48 -4.50
N THR A 4 8.60 -0.69 -3.83
CA THR A 4 7.44 -1.37 -4.40
C THR A 4 6.18 -0.56 -4.15
N ALA A 5 5.31 -0.50 -5.14
CA ALA A 5 3.98 0.09 -5.02
C ALA A 5 2.93 -1.02 -4.98
N LEU A 6 1.93 -0.85 -4.15
CA LEU A 6 0.84 -1.80 -3.99
C LEU A 6 -0.50 -1.09 -4.20
N LYS A 7 -1.35 -1.70 -5.03
CA LYS A 7 -2.74 -1.26 -5.16
C LYS A 7 -3.60 -1.96 -4.13
N ILE A 8 -4.42 -1.18 -3.44
CA ILE A 8 -5.20 -1.65 -2.31
C ILE A 8 -6.69 -1.55 -2.61
N ALA A 9 -7.41 -2.62 -2.40
CA ALA A 9 -8.88 -2.63 -2.37
C ALA A 9 -9.35 -2.86 -0.94
N TYR A 10 -10.44 -2.22 -0.55
CA TYR A 10 -10.98 -2.38 0.79
C TYR A 10 -12.48 -2.07 0.81
N ILE A 11 -13.16 -2.58 1.84
CA ILE A 11 -14.57 -2.31 2.05
C ILE A 11 -14.70 -1.01 2.85
N GLY A 12 -15.05 0.08 2.16
CA GLY A 12 -15.02 1.43 2.73
C GLY A 12 -15.85 1.61 4.00
N THR A 13 -16.99 0.91 4.09
CA THR A 13 -17.88 1.01 5.25
C THR A 13 -17.29 0.42 6.53
N HIS A 14 -16.24 -0.38 6.42
CA HIS A 14 -15.58 -0.99 7.58
C HIS A 14 -14.48 -0.10 8.18
N PHE A 15 -14.21 1.05 7.60
CA PHE A 15 -13.10 1.92 8.00
C PHE A 15 -13.52 3.36 8.08
N HIS A 16 -12.79 4.13 8.90
CA HIS A 16 -12.94 5.59 9.00
C HIS A 16 -12.00 6.29 8.01
N GLY A 17 -11.98 5.81 6.76
CA GLY A 17 -11.14 6.34 5.70
C GLY A 17 -9.83 5.57 5.52
N PHE A 18 -9.03 6.02 4.57
CA PHE A 18 -7.75 5.36 4.26
C PHE A 18 -6.62 5.86 5.16
N GLN A 19 -6.49 7.18 5.30
CA GLN A 19 -5.40 7.79 6.06
C GLN A 19 -5.54 7.56 7.56
N ARG A 20 -4.40 7.39 8.24
CA ARG A 20 -4.38 7.19 9.68
C ARG A 20 -5.05 8.33 10.42
N GLN A 21 -5.82 7.97 11.41
CA GLN A 21 -6.48 8.89 12.34
C GLN A 21 -6.40 8.32 13.75
N PRO A 22 -6.30 9.16 14.79
CA PRO A 22 -6.26 8.66 16.17
C PRO A 22 -7.55 7.93 16.52
N ASP A 23 -7.41 6.83 17.23
CA ASP A 23 -8.50 6.09 17.88
C ASP A 23 -9.58 5.52 16.96
N VAL A 24 -9.33 5.46 15.64
CA VAL A 24 -10.27 4.84 14.72
C VAL A 24 -9.53 3.88 13.78
N ARG A 25 -10.26 2.90 13.28
CA ARG A 25 -9.73 1.92 12.35
C ARG A 25 -9.61 2.53 10.95
N THR A 26 -8.40 2.52 10.39
CA THR A 26 -8.15 3.01 9.03
C THR A 26 -7.38 1.96 8.22
N VAL A 27 -7.47 2.06 6.91
CA VAL A 27 -6.76 1.14 6.02
C VAL A 27 -5.25 1.29 6.16
N GLU A 28 -4.75 2.51 6.23
CA GLU A 28 -3.32 2.78 6.38
C GLU A 28 -2.76 2.13 7.65
N GLU A 29 -3.46 2.27 8.76
CA GLU A 29 -3.02 1.69 10.03
C GLU A 29 -2.93 0.17 9.97
N GLU A 30 -3.92 -0.48 9.38
CA GLU A 30 -3.91 -1.92 9.19
C GLU A 30 -2.76 -2.37 8.29
N LEU A 31 -2.52 -1.65 7.20
CA LEU A 31 -1.41 -1.97 6.30
C LEU A 31 -0.06 -1.83 7.00
N ILE A 32 0.14 -0.74 7.73
CA ILE A 32 1.39 -0.52 8.46
C ILE A 32 1.62 -1.63 9.48
N TYR A 33 0.59 -1.97 10.24
CA TYR A 33 0.69 -3.02 11.25
C TYR A 33 1.14 -4.35 10.63
N HIS A 34 0.48 -4.78 9.57
CA HIS A 34 0.80 -6.07 8.94
C HIS A 34 2.13 -6.07 8.22
N LEU A 35 2.48 -4.96 7.56
CA LEU A 35 3.79 -4.87 6.91
C LEU A 35 4.93 -4.90 7.92
N ARG A 36 4.76 -4.27 9.08
CA ARG A 36 5.74 -4.34 10.18
C ARG A 36 5.83 -5.75 10.75
N LYS A 37 4.68 -6.37 10.98
CA LYS A 37 4.63 -7.73 11.53
C LYS A 37 5.35 -8.72 10.64
N LEU A 38 5.24 -8.57 9.34
CA LEU A 38 5.87 -9.44 8.36
C LEU A 38 7.32 -9.06 8.05
N GLY A 39 7.81 -7.96 8.60
CA GLY A 39 9.20 -7.54 8.43
C GLY A 39 9.50 -6.77 7.15
N TYR A 40 8.49 -6.30 6.43
CA TYR A 40 8.71 -5.50 5.22
C TYR A 40 9.11 -4.08 5.52
N ILE A 41 8.57 -3.49 6.56
CA ILE A 41 8.92 -2.14 7.01
C ILE A 41 9.18 -2.17 8.50
N ASP A 42 9.98 -1.22 8.97
CA ASP A 42 10.25 -1.03 10.38
C ASP A 42 9.87 0.38 10.76
N ASP A 43 10.71 1.35 10.41
CA ASP A 43 10.40 2.76 10.59
C ASP A 43 9.78 3.32 9.31
N LEU A 44 8.66 4.00 9.43
CA LEU A 44 7.95 4.57 8.27
C LEU A 44 8.79 5.55 7.49
N LYS A 45 9.59 6.35 8.18
CA LYS A 45 10.45 7.34 7.55
C LYS A 45 11.58 6.68 6.79
N ALA A 46 12.25 5.71 7.41
CA ALA A 46 13.35 4.98 6.80
C ALA A 46 12.88 4.15 5.62
N SER A 47 11.70 3.56 5.71
CA SER A 47 11.09 2.78 4.63
C SER A 47 10.48 3.65 3.53
N ARG A 48 10.48 4.96 3.71
CA ARG A 48 9.86 5.91 2.79
C ARG A 48 8.43 5.52 2.43
N PHE A 49 7.67 5.16 3.45
CA PHE A 49 6.27 4.81 3.27
C PHE A 49 5.49 6.03 2.75
N ARG A 50 4.79 5.84 1.63
CA ARG A 50 4.00 6.90 0.99
C ARG A 50 2.63 6.36 0.63
N ILE A 51 1.64 7.17 0.82
CA ILE A 51 0.34 6.95 0.20
C ILE A 51 0.35 7.77 -1.08
N ALA A 52 0.19 7.08 -2.19
CA ALA A 52 -0.09 7.76 -3.43
C ALA A 52 -1.53 8.16 -3.32
N GLY A 53 -1.73 9.37 -2.97
CA GLY A 53 -3.03 9.84 -2.69
C GLY A 53 -4.03 9.52 -3.78
N ARG A 54 -5.04 10.20 -3.78
CA ARG A 54 -6.20 10.06 -4.62
C ARG A 54 -5.81 10.09 -6.08
N THR A 55 -6.25 9.11 -6.79
CA THR A 55 -6.36 9.21 -8.22
C THR A 55 -7.19 10.43 -8.55
N ASP A 56 -6.82 11.15 -9.60
CA ASP A 56 -7.60 12.26 -10.09
C ASP A 56 -9.06 11.86 -10.32
N ALA A 57 -9.95 12.80 -10.16
CA ALA A 57 -11.36 12.59 -10.44
C ALA A 57 -11.51 12.00 -11.84
N GLY A 58 -12.12 10.83 -11.94
CA GLY A 58 -12.28 10.12 -13.21
C GLY A 58 -11.52 8.81 -13.30
N VAL A 59 -10.62 8.54 -12.38
CA VAL A 59 -9.87 7.28 -12.35
C VAL A 59 -10.40 6.43 -11.20
N HIS A 60 -11.60 5.95 -11.36
CA HIS A 60 -12.32 5.25 -10.30
C HIS A 60 -11.78 3.88 -9.97
N SER A 61 -11.15 3.25 -10.94
CA SER A 61 -10.84 1.82 -10.86
C SER A 61 -9.52 1.51 -10.19
N LEU A 62 -8.71 2.52 -9.87
CA LEU A 62 -7.34 2.27 -9.46
C LEU A 62 -7.17 2.02 -7.97
N GLY A 63 -8.20 2.27 -7.16
CA GLY A 63 -8.05 2.11 -5.72
C GLY A 63 -6.97 2.99 -5.14
N ASN A 64 -6.63 2.76 -3.91
CA ASN A 64 -5.55 3.49 -3.26
C ASN A 64 -4.22 2.78 -3.45
N VAL A 65 -3.16 3.55 -3.58
CA VAL A 65 -1.81 3.03 -3.80
C VAL A 65 -0.92 3.44 -2.64
N ILE A 66 -0.17 2.49 -2.11
CA ILE A 66 0.92 2.78 -1.17
C ILE A 66 2.23 2.38 -1.82
N SER A 67 3.32 2.98 -1.35
CA SER A 67 4.66 2.55 -1.76
C SER A 67 5.62 2.62 -0.59
N PHE A 68 6.62 1.76 -0.60
CA PHE A 68 7.62 1.70 0.44
C PHE A 68 8.89 1.01 -0.07
N GLN A 69 9.98 1.20 0.66
CA GLN A 69 11.24 0.50 0.41
C GLN A 69 11.38 -0.66 1.38
N SER A 70 11.87 -1.78 0.89
CA SER A 70 12.14 -2.94 1.73
C SER A 70 13.39 -3.66 1.24
N GLU A 71 14.17 -4.18 2.17
CA GLU A 71 15.27 -5.09 1.84
C GLU A 71 14.76 -6.48 1.49
N LYS A 72 13.59 -6.81 2.01
CA LYS A 72 12.94 -8.08 1.80
C LYS A 72 12.13 -8.03 0.51
N GLU A 73 12.19 -9.10 -0.26
CA GLU A 73 11.35 -9.23 -1.45
C GLU A 73 9.88 -9.25 -1.06
N VAL A 74 9.09 -8.40 -1.72
CA VAL A 74 7.67 -8.28 -1.42
C VAL A 74 6.92 -9.47 -2.02
N ARG A 75 6.19 -10.19 -1.16
CA ARG A 75 5.36 -11.33 -1.56
C ARG A 75 3.90 -11.01 -1.25
N VAL A 76 3.16 -10.64 -2.29
CA VAL A 76 1.77 -10.18 -2.15
C VAL A 76 0.89 -11.24 -1.48
N ASN A 77 1.06 -12.51 -1.84
CA ASN A 77 0.26 -13.57 -1.22
C ASN A 77 0.49 -13.68 0.28
N GLN A 78 1.72 -13.51 0.73
CA GLN A 78 2.04 -13.52 2.15
C GLN A 78 1.34 -12.37 2.88
N ILE A 79 1.38 -11.18 2.28
CA ILE A 79 0.74 -10.01 2.87
C ILE A 79 -0.78 -10.20 2.92
N ASN A 80 -1.39 -10.64 1.83
CA ASN A 80 -2.83 -10.87 1.77
C ASN A 80 -3.29 -11.93 2.77
N ASN A 81 -2.49 -12.95 3.00
CA ASN A 81 -2.83 -13.98 3.99
C ASN A 81 -2.80 -13.44 5.42
N SER A 82 -2.05 -12.37 5.66
CA SER A 82 -1.98 -11.72 6.97
C SER A 82 -3.06 -10.67 7.17
N LEU A 83 -3.48 -10.01 6.09
CA LEU A 83 -4.43 -8.91 6.14
C LEU A 83 -5.84 -9.40 6.53
N PRO A 84 -6.64 -8.53 7.18
CA PRO A 84 -8.05 -8.86 7.40
C PRO A 84 -8.80 -8.97 6.07
N ASP A 85 -9.94 -9.66 6.09
CA ASP A 85 -10.71 -9.99 4.88
C ASP A 85 -11.24 -8.76 4.13
N ASP A 86 -11.32 -7.62 4.81
CA ASP A 86 -11.85 -6.39 4.23
C ASP A 86 -10.78 -5.50 3.59
N ILE A 87 -9.53 -5.98 3.51
CA ILE A 87 -8.43 -5.33 2.80
C ILE A 87 -7.72 -6.37 1.94
N GLN A 88 -7.43 -6.00 0.70
CA GLN A 88 -6.70 -6.88 -0.20
C GLN A 88 -5.75 -6.09 -1.09
N ILE A 89 -4.55 -6.61 -1.29
CA ILE A 89 -3.64 -6.11 -2.32
C ILE A 89 -4.05 -6.75 -3.63
N ILE A 90 -4.40 -5.93 -4.62
CA ILE A 90 -4.89 -6.41 -5.91
C ILE A 90 -3.87 -6.35 -7.03
N ALA A 91 -2.81 -5.57 -6.85
CA ALA A 91 -1.73 -5.47 -7.84
C ALA A 91 -0.49 -4.88 -7.19
N TRP A 92 0.67 -5.13 -7.79
CA TRP A 92 1.93 -4.56 -7.33
C TRP A 92 2.77 -4.10 -8.53
N ALA A 93 3.69 -3.18 -8.30
CA ALA A 93 4.61 -2.73 -9.33
C ALA A 93 5.93 -2.31 -8.70
N PRO A 94 7.07 -2.63 -9.33
CA PRO A 94 8.35 -2.10 -8.87
C PRO A 94 8.42 -0.61 -9.18
N VAL A 95 9.03 0.16 -8.29
CA VAL A 95 9.18 1.60 -8.44
C VAL A 95 10.67 1.91 -8.54
N ARG A 96 11.04 2.68 -9.54
CA ARG A 96 12.42 3.10 -9.73
C ARG A 96 12.79 4.14 -8.68
N PHE A 97 13.93 3.94 -8.03
CA PHE A 97 14.46 4.89 -7.08
C PHE A 97 14.76 6.22 -7.78
N GLY A 98 14.37 7.32 -7.15
CA GLY A 98 14.68 8.66 -7.65
C GLY A 98 13.66 9.24 -8.62
N PHE A 99 12.68 8.48 -9.06
CA PHE A 99 11.63 8.99 -9.93
C PHE A 99 10.34 9.25 -9.17
N LYS A 100 9.64 10.34 -9.55
CA LYS A 100 8.25 10.49 -9.16
C LYS A 100 7.43 9.49 -9.98
N PRO A 101 6.90 8.44 -9.37
CA PRO A 101 6.16 7.45 -10.14
C PRO A 101 4.86 8.05 -10.65
N ARG A 102 4.58 7.83 -11.91
CA ARG A 102 3.26 8.09 -12.47
C ARG A 102 2.46 6.81 -12.35
N TYR A 103 1.76 6.66 -11.27
CA TYR A 103 1.10 5.40 -10.94
C TYR A 103 0.11 4.94 -12.01
N ALA A 104 -0.53 5.88 -12.71
CA ALA A 104 -1.44 5.53 -13.80
C ALA A 104 -0.75 4.91 -15.01
N LYS A 105 0.54 5.17 -15.18
CA LYS A 105 1.33 4.65 -16.31
C LYS A 105 2.25 3.51 -15.94
N MET A 106 2.21 3.06 -14.69
CA MET A 106 3.05 1.97 -14.24
C MET A 106 2.51 0.63 -14.74
N ARG A 107 3.44 -0.30 -14.97
CA ARG A 107 3.09 -1.66 -15.30
C ARG A 107 2.78 -2.42 -14.00
N TRP A 108 1.51 -2.74 -13.82
CA TRP A 108 1.06 -3.45 -12.62
C TRP A 108 0.99 -4.94 -12.86
N TYR A 109 1.43 -5.70 -11.88
CA TYR A 109 1.36 -7.16 -11.85
C TYR A 109 0.25 -7.59 -10.91
N ARG A 110 -0.43 -8.63 -11.29
CA ARG A 110 -1.54 -9.17 -10.50
C ARG A 110 -1.27 -10.57 -9.99
#